data_aef5bec8799752e975760cba48658911
#
_entry.id   aef5bec8799752e975760cba48658911
#
_cell.length_a   1.000
_cell.length_b   1.000
_cell.length_c   1.000
_cell.angle_alpha   90.00
_cell.angle_beta   90.00
_cell.angle_gamma   90.00
#
_symmetry.space_group_name_H-M   'P 1'
#
loop_
_entity.id
_entity.type
_entity.pdbx_description
1 polymer ?
#
loop_
_entity_poly.entity_id
_entity_poly.type
_entity_poly.pdbx_seq_one_letter_code
_entity_poly.pdbx_strand_id
1 'polypeptide(L)'
;MKIIQWLEERIEDEISDVKCYAKMAIEVKAEHPALAQVLYSISTQEDSHQAALHNEVVKLIEEHRRTHGEPPAAMMAVYEYVHKRHIEKLAEARRYQEMYKSS
;
A
#
# COMPACT_ATOMS: atom_id res chain seq x y z
N MET A 1 -0.42 18.46 6.43
CA MET A 1 -1.75 18.65 5.83
C MET A 1 -2.67 17.51 6.19
N LYS A 2 -3.88 17.84 6.60
CA LYS A 2 -4.87 16.84 7.03
C LYS A 2 -5.19 15.84 5.94
N ILE A 3 -5.30 16.28 4.69
CA ILE A 3 -5.63 15.39 3.57
C ILE A 3 -4.53 14.35 3.34
N ILE A 4 -3.26 14.71 3.54
CA ILE A 4 -2.15 13.77 3.40
C ILE A 4 -2.23 12.68 4.48
N GLN A 5 -2.49 13.06 5.74
CA GLN A 5 -2.66 12.10 6.82
C GLN A 5 -3.81 11.14 6.53
N TRP A 6 -4.92 11.65 6.02
CA TRP A 6 -6.09 10.86 5.67
C TRP A 6 -5.75 9.84 4.56
N LEU A 7 -5.02 10.29 3.54
CA LEU A 7 -4.59 9.39 2.45
C LEU A 7 -3.58 8.35 2.93
N GLU A 8 -2.66 8.74 3.84
CA GLU A 8 -1.71 7.79 4.43
C GLU A 8 -2.41 6.67 5.20
N GLU A 9 -3.49 6.98 5.92
CA GLU A 9 -4.30 5.97 6.60
C GLU A 9 -4.96 5.01 5.60
N ARG A 10 -5.45 5.54 4.48
CA ARG A 10 -6.02 4.71 3.41
C ARG A 10 -4.97 3.81 2.76
N ILE A 11 -3.77 4.35 2.52
CA ILE A 11 -2.66 3.56 1.98
C ILE A 11 -2.32 2.40 2.91
N GLU A 12 -2.25 2.64 4.21
CA GLU A 12 -1.95 1.59 5.19
C GLU A 12 -3.01 0.50 5.17
N ASP A 13 -4.29 0.87 5.09
CA ASP A 13 -5.37 -0.10 5.00
C ASP A 13 -5.29 -0.95 3.72
N GLU A 14 -4.98 -0.31 2.59
CA GLU A 14 -4.81 -1.03 1.32
C GLU A 14 -3.65 -2.01 1.39
N ILE A 15 -2.52 -1.61 1.98
CA ILE A 15 -1.34 -2.49 2.15
C ILE A 15 -1.69 -3.68 3.04
N SER A 16 -2.43 -3.46 4.12
CA SER A 16 -2.90 -4.54 4.99
C SER A 16 -3.77 -5.52 4.22
N ASP A 17 -4.61 -5.03 3.32
CA ASP A 17 -5.46 -5.85 2.48
C ASP A 17 -4.64 -6.64 1.44
N VAL A 18 -3.59 -6.04 0.87
CA VAL A 18 -2.67 -6.77 -0.02
C VAL A 18 -2.17 -8.03 0.67
N LYS A 19 -1.67 -7.90 1.89
CA LYS A 19 -1.15 -9.03 2.67
C LYS A 19 -2.25 -10.02 3.03
N CYS A 20 -3.38 -9.54 3.52
CA CYS A 20 -4.49 -10.37 3.97
C CYS A 20 -4.99 -11.28 2.85
N TYR A 21 -5.28 -10.72 1.68
CA TYR A 21 -5.80 -11.49 0.55
C TYR A 21 -4.76 -12.46 0.00
N ALA A 22 -3.48 -12.08 -0.04
CA ALA A 22 -2.42 -12.99 -0.48
C ALA A 22 -2.27 -14.18 0.46
N LYS A 23 -2.33 -13.96 1.77
CA LYS A 23 -2.27 -15.05 2.78
C LYS A 23 -3.47 -15.98 2.65
N MET A 24 -4.67 -15.43 2.49
CA MET A 24 -5.88 -16.24 2.30
C MET A 24 -5.76 -17.08 1.02
N ALA A 25 -5.23 -16.52 -0.04
CA ALA A 25 -5.03 -17.25 -1.31
C ALA A 25 -4.13 -18.46 -1.11
N ILE A 26 -3.03 -18.30 -0.36
CA ILE A 26 -2.12 -19.40 -0.04
C ILE A 26 -2.86 -20.50 0.73
N GLU A 27 -3.62 -20.10 1.76
CA GLU A 27 -4.32 -21.05 2.64
C GLU A 27 -5.34 -21.91 1.91
N VAL A 28 -6.06 -21.35 0.94
CA VAL A 28 -7.16 -22.07 0.27
C VAL A 28 -6.74 -22.72 -1.05
N LYS A 29 -5.51 -22.50 -1.51
CA LYS A 29 -5.09 -22.90 -2.86
C LYS A 29 -5.24 -24.40 -3.11
N ALA A 30 -4.89 -25.25 -2.15
CA ALA A 30 -4.91 -26.70 -2.32
C ALA A 30 -6.32 -27.24 -2.53
N GLU A 31 -7.29 -26.76 -1.76
CA GLU A 31 -8.66 -27.25 -1.80
C GLU A 31 -9.58 -26.42 -2.70
N HIS A 32 -9.27 -25.15 -2.87
CA HIS A 32 -10.11 -24.21 -3.63
C HIS A 32 -9.28 -23.33 -4.56
N PRO A 33 -8.65 -23.92 -5.60
CA PRO A 33 -7.73 -23.17 -6.46
C PRO A 33 -8.38 -22.00 -7.19
N ALA A 34 -9.65 -22.11 -7.59
CA ALA A 34 -10.35 -21.02 -8.27
C ALA A 34 -10.61 -19.84 -7.32
N LEU A 35 -11.01 -20.12 -6.07
CA LEU A 35 -11.16 -19.11 -5.04
C LEU A 35 -9.82 -18.44 -4.73
N ALA A 36 -8.76 -19.23 -4.62
CA ALA A 36 -7.41 -18.72 -4.37
C ALA A 36 -7.00 -17.72 -5.46
N GLN A 37 -7.29 -18.01 -6.72
CA GLN A 37 -6.98 -17.11 -7.83
C GLN A 37 -7.74 -15.78 -7.70
N VAL A 38 -9.01 -15.82 -7.29
CA VAL A 38 -9.80 -14.61 -7.07
C VAL A 38 -9.18 -13.78 -5.94
N LEU A 39 -8.82 -14.42 -4.82
CA LEU A 39 -8.21 -13.73 -3.68
C LEU A 39 -6.86 -13.11 -4.04
N TYR A 40 -6.04 -13.83 -4.80
CA TYR A 40 -4.77 -13.29 -5.31
C TYR A 40 -5.01 -12.08 -6.21
N SER A 41 -5.99 -12.16 -7.10
CA SER A 41 -6.36 -11.04 -7.99
C SER A 41 -6.77 -9.81 -7.19
N ILE A 42 -7.56 -9.99 -6.11
CA ILE A 42 -7.93 -8.89 -5.23
C ILE A 42 -6.69 -8.29 -4.56
N SER A 43 -5.76 -9.14 -4.09
CA SER A 43 -4.49 -8.67 -3.53
C SER A 43 -3.74 -7.75 -4.49
N THR A 44 -3.63 -8.14 -5.78
CA THR A 44 -2.94 -7.31 -6.79
C THR A 44 -3.68 -6.00 -7.06
N GLN A 45 -5.02 -6.01 -7.02
CA GLN A 45 -5.83 -4.80 -7.18
C GLN A 45 -5.60 -3.83 -6.02
N GLU A 46 -5.56 -4.34 -4.78
CA GLU A 46 -5.27 -3.53 -3.60
C GLU A 46 -3.87 -2.91 -3.67
N ASP A 47 -2.90 -3.66 -4.22
CA ASP A 47 -1.55 -3.13 -4.45
C ASP A 47 -1.57 -1.95 -5.42
N SER A 48 -2.34 -2.03 -6.51
CA SER A 48 -2.48 -0.90 -7.43
C SER A 48 -3.22 0.28 -6.81
N HIS A 49 -4.18 0.05 -5.91
CA HIS A 49 -4.87 1.13 -5.21
C HIS A 49 -3.91 1.90 -4.30
N GLN A 50 -3.06 1.20 -3.53
CA GLN A 50 -2.11 1.90 -2.66
C GLN A 50 -1.10 2.71 -3.47
N ALA A 51 -0.67 2.20 -4.63
CA ALA A 51 0.26 2.92 -5.52
C ALA A 51 -0.39 4.20 -6.06
N ALA A 52 -1.66 4.13 -6.48
CA ALA A 52 -2.40 5.29 -6.96
C ALA A 52 -2.55 6.36 -5.88
N LEU A 53 -2.91 5.94 -4.65
CA LEU A 53 -3.04 6.87 -3.53
C LEU A 53 -1.70 7.51 -3.16
N HIS A 54 -0.62 6.73 -3.17
CA HIS A 54 0.73 7.25 -2.90
C HIS A 54 1.12 8.31 -3.93
N ASN A 55 0.85 8.08 -5.20
CA ASN A 55 1.12 9.06 -6.25
C ASN A 55 0.38 10.37 -6.01
N GLU A 56 -0.85 10.32 -5.51
CA GLU A 56 -1.61 11.52 -5.17
C GLU A 56 -1.00 12.29 -3.98
N VAL A 57 -0.48 11.57 -2.98
CA VAL A 57 0.24 12.20 -1.87
C VAL A 57 1.47 12.96 -2.38
N VAL A 58 2.25 12.34 -3.26
CA VAL A 58 3.44 12.98 -3.86
C VAL A 58 3.04 14.26 -4.61
N LYS A 59 1.96 14.21 -5.40
CA LYS A 59 1.46 15.37 -6.14
C LYS A 59 1.04 16.51 -5.22
N LEU A 60 0.38 16.18 -4.11
CA LEU A 60 -0.05 17.18 -3.13
C LEU A 60 1.13 17.89 -2.48
N ILE A 61 2.18 17.14 -2.13
CA ILE A 61 3.40 17.70 -1.54
C ILE A 61 4.09 18.63 -2.55
N GLU A 62 4.23 18.20 -3.80
CA GLU A 62 4.87 19.01 -4.85
C GLU A 62 4.06 20.25 -5.16
N GLU A 63 2.74 20.17 -5.19
CA GLU A 63 1.87 21.33 -5.36
C GLU A 63 2.05 22.34 -4.22
N HIS A 64 2.12 21.85 -2.99
CA HIS A 64 2.37 22.70 -1.83
C HIS A 64 3.72 23.42 -1.96
N ARG A 65 4.77 22.73 -2.36
CA ARG A 65 6.09 23.32 -2.59
C ARG A 65 6.04 24.43 -3.62
N ARG A 66 5.32 24.22 -4.71
CA ARG A 66 5.21 25.19 -5.79
C ARG A 66 4.45 26.45 -5.38
N THR A 67 3.39 26.31 -4.56
CA THR A 67 2.48 27.40 -4.24
C THR A 67 2.79 28.08 -2.90
N HIS A 68 3.36 27.34 -1.92
CA HIS A 68 3.58 27.81 -0.55
C HIS A 68 5.02 27.65 -0.06
N GLY A 69 5.92 27.12 -0.89
CA GLY A 69 7.29 26.80 -0.51
C GLY A 69 7.41 25.47 0.22
N GLU A 70 8.58 25.20 0.82
CA GLU A 70 8.83 23.94 1.48
C GLU A 70 7.86 23.72 2.66
N PRO A 71 7.29 22.51 2.80
CA PRO A 71 6.50 22.18 3.96
C PRO A 71 7.36 22.26 5.24
N PRO A 72 6.73 22.44 6.42
CA PRO A 72 7.48 22.42 7.68
C PRO A 72 8.32 21.15 7.83
N ALA A 73 9.54 21.30 8.35
CA ALA A 73 10.48 20.17 8.50
C ALA A 73 9.87 19.04 9.35
N ALA A 74 9.14 19.38 10.42
CA ALA A 74 8.48 18.38 11.25
C ALA A 74 7.44 17.54 10.48
N MET A 75 6.69 18.19 9.59
CA MET A 75 5.70 17.50 8.75
C MET A 75 6.40 16.55 7.77
N MET A 76 7.50 16.97 7.15
CA MET A 76 8.25 16.14 6.22
C MET A 76 8.89 14.94 6.93
N ALA A 77 9.37 15.13 8.16
CA ALA A 77 9.93 14.03 8.96
C ALA A 77 8.88 12.94 9.24
N VAL A 78 7.64 13.35 9.59
CA VAL A 78 6.53 12.40 9.80
C VAL A 78 6.17 11.69 8.49
N TYR A 79 6.07 12.44 7.39
CA TYR A 79 5.77 11.86 6.08
C TYR A 79 6.82 10.81 5.69
N GLU A 80 8.09 11.12 5.84
CA GLU A 80 9.17 10.20 5.47
C GLU A 80 9.16 8.94 6.34
N TYR A 81 8.88 9.08 7.64
CA TYR A 81 8.77 7.96 8.55
C TYR A 81 7.61 7.03 8.15
N VAL A 82 6.44 7.60 7.90
CA VAL A 82 5.24 6.84 7.49
C VAL A 82 5.48 6.14 6.14
N HIS A 83 6.07 6.85 5.19
CA HIS A 83 6.38 6.31 3.88
C HIS A 83 7.35 5.12 3.96
N LYS A 84 8.38 5.23 4.78
CA LYS A 84 9.34 4.13 5.01
C LYS A 84 8.63 2.91 5.60
N ARG A 85 7.72 3.11 6.54
CA ARG A 85 6.92 2.02 7.11
C ARG A 85 6.05 1.36 6.05
N HIS A 86 5.43 2.15 5.18
CA HIS A 86 4.61 1.63 4.08
C HIS A 86 5.44 0.79 3.12
N ILE A 87 6.66 1.22 2.78
CA ILE A 87 7.56 0.45 1.92
C ILE A 87 7.88 -0.91 2.57
N GLU A 88 8.21 -0.93 3.85
CA GLU A 88 8.53 -2.16 4.58
C GLU A 88 7.34 -3.12 4.64
N LYS A 89 6.15 -2.61 4.96
CA LYS A 89 4.93 -3.41 5.01
C LYS A 89 4.52 -3.93 3.64
N LEU A 90 4.68 -3.12 2.61
CA LEU A 90 4.37 -3.54 1.25
C LEU A 90 5.32 -4.63 0.77
N ALA A 91 6.61 -4.53 1.09
CA ALA A 91 7.59 -5.57 0.75
C ALA A 91 7.22 -6.90 1.41
N GLU A 92 6.77 -6.88 2.67
CA GLU A 92 6.27 -8.08 3.36
C GLU A 92 5.04 -8.64 2.67
N ALA A 93 4.06 -7.79 2.35
CA ALA A 93 2.84 -8.21 1.68
C ALA A 93 3.13 -8.86 0.32
N ARG A 94 4.06 -8.28 -0.44
CA ARG A 94 4.46 -8.80 -1.75
C ARG A 94 5.19 -10.13 -1.66
N ARG A 95 5.88 -10.41 -0.55
CA ARG A 95 6.46 -11.74 -0.32
C ARG A 95 5.36 -12.82 -0.28
N TYR A 96 4.22 -12.52 0.32
CA TYR A 96 3.09 -13.46 0.31
C TYR A 96 2.52 -13.66 -1.09
N GLN A 97 2.46 -12.60 -1.90
CA GLN A 97 2.06 -12.74 -3.31
C GLN A 97 3.01 -13.68 -4.07
N GLU A 98 4.32 -13.54 -3.86
CA GLU A 98 5.32 -14.41 -4.48
C GLU A 98 5.20 -15.86 -3.97
N MET A 99 4.96 -16.04 -2.67
CA MET A 99 4.74 -17.38 -2.10
C MET A 99 3.53 -18.06 -2.74
N TYR A 100 2.45 -17.33 -2.96
CA TYR A 100 1.28 -17.86 -3.65
C TYR A 100 1.64 -18.33 -5.07
N LYS A 101 2.38 -17.51 -5.82
CA LYS A 101 2.75 -17.82 -7.21
C LYS A 101 3.66 -19.03 -7.31
N SER A 102 4.51 -19.25 -6.33
CA SER A 102 5.47 -20.34 -6.31
C SER A 102 4.95 -21.64 -5.66
N SER A 103 3.77 -21.61 -5.09
CA SER A 103 3.19 -22.77 -4.37
C SER A 103 2.40 -23.73 -5.27
#